data_25757296ca6d41479eb1be512e92c9df
#
_entry.id   25757296ca6d41479eb1be512e92c9df
#
_cell.length_a   1.000
_cell.length_b   1.000
_cell.length_c   1.000
_cell.angle_alpha   90.00
_cell.angle_beta   90.00
_cell.angle_gamma   90.00
#
_symmetry.space_group_name_H-M   'P 1'
#
loop_
_entity.id
_entity.type
_entity.pdbx_description
1 polymer ?
#
loop_
_entity_poly.entity_id
_entity_poly.type
_entity_poly.pdbx_seq_one_letter_code
_entity_poly.pdbx_strand_id
1 'polypeptide(L)'
;MVNKMRRAVQLVCGLLLAVSAISAQDRGAAPGVDRGRAPGVEEEAQWPQFRGPNAGVIADDPSLPDTWSETENIVWKTPIPGLGWSSPIVWDDHVFLTSAVSEGKEAPPAPGLYDEHDHIKAQAEQRWVVYDIEFKTGKIRWERELKRGFPPLLRHVKNSYASETAVTDGERVYVYFASVGLIAALDFEGAVVWTKAIEPLNTQVDLGTGSSPALYKDRLIIVHDNATKSEIMALDKTTGREIWRINRDETGNWSTPLVWENDVRTEIITTGTRRVRSYDLNGQLLWELQGMSELTIPSPFSKFGLVYIGSGYPGGRLRPVYAVRPGAKGDISLKEGETSNEYIAWHQPFLGTYNTSALVYGNYYYTLLDRGFLLCHDARTGKQIYGRQRLTMDTSGFTASPWAYNGKIFLLSEDGDTFVVQAGPDFKIVGKNSLDQMPLATPAILRGSLIMRTQSNLYRIARQGPR
;
A
#
# COMPACT_ATOMS: atom_id res chain seq x y z
N MET A 1 49.73 47.22 -39.50
CA MET A 1 49.08 48.39 -40.08
C MET A 1 47.90 48.73 -39.19
N VAL A 2 48.06 49.65 -38.28
CA VAL A 2 47.69 51.06 -38.34
C VAL A 2 46.17 51.16 -38.10
N ASN A 3 45.78 51.50 -36.90
CA ASN A 3 45.56 52.80 -36.25
C ASN A 3 44.05 53.11 -36.14
N LYS A 4 43.49 53.55 -35.16
CA LYS A 4 43.59 54.54 -34.06
C LYS A 4 42.14 54.83 -33.63
N MET A 5 41.83 54.77 -32.38
CA MET A 5 41.89 55.80 -31.33
C MET A 5 40.65 56.72 -31.20
N ARG A 6 40.09 56.73 -30.00
CA ARG A 6 39.73 57.87 -29.10
C ARG A 6 38.37 58.55 -29.40
N ARG A 7 37.57 58.97 -28.44
CA ARG A 7 37.57 59.47 -27.04
C ARG A 7 36.10 59.60 -26.61
N ALA A 8 35.67 59.21 -25.48
CA ALA A 8 35.53 59.85 -24.17
C ALA A 8 34.77 61.24 -24.15
N VAL A 9 33.80 61.37 -23.29
CA VAL A 9 33.51 62.46 -22.35
C VAL A 9 32.05 62.38 -21.83
N GLN A 10 31.82 62.05 -20.63
CA GLN A 10 31.21 62.61 -19.43
C GLN A 10 30.15 63.74 -19.62
N LEU A 11 29.02 63.71 -18.93
CA LEU A 11 28.62 64.40 -17.71
C LEU A 11 27.08 64.45 -17.53
N VAL A 12 26.56 63.95 -16.41
CA VAL A 12 25.95 64.63 -15.23
C VAL A 12 24.46 65.00 -15.28
N CYS A 13 23.75 64.40 -14.28
CA CYS A 13 22.66 64.90 -13.45
C CYS A 13 21.37 65.44 -14.04
N GLY A 14 20.27 64.96 -13.46
CA GLY A 14 19.00 65.68 -13.36
C GLY A 14 17.83 64.84 -12.94
N LEU A 15 17.50 64.84 -11.67
CA LEU A 15 16.25 64.36 -11.08
C LEU A 15 15.05 65.12 -11.68
N LEU A 16 13.95 64.46 -11.96
CA LEU A 16 12.61 65.00 -11.71
C LEU A 16 11.54 63.86 -11.77
N LEU A 17 10.81 63.77 -10.68
CA LEU A 17 9.60 62.96 -10.51
C LEU A 17 8.46 63.50 -11.39
N ALA A 18 7.76 62.58 -12.07
CA ALA A 18 6.41 62.84 -12.53
C ALA A 18 5.59 61.57 -12.43
N VAL A 19 4.61 61.59 -11.53
CA VAL A 19 3.54 60.60 -11.38
C VAL A 19 2.57 60.81 -12.52
N SER A 20 2.27 59.73 -13.25
CA SER A 20 1.09 59.68 -14.14
C SER A 20 0.48 58.28 -14.05
N ALA A 21 -0.76 58.26 -13.56
CA ALA A 21 -1.64 57.12 -13.57
C ALA A 21 -2.09 56.83 -15.01
N ILE A 22 -1.97 55.59 -15.46
CA ILE A 22 -2.63 55.05 -16.63
C ILE A 22 -3.29 53.74 -16.30
N SER A 23 -4.55 53.67 -16.64
CA SER A 23 -5.55 52.64 -16.45
C SER A 23 -5.14 51.24 -16.82
N ALA A 24 -5.68 50.28 -16.05
CA ALA A 24 -5.66 48.85 -16.32
C ALA A 24 -6.43 48.54 -17.63
N GLN A 25 -5.76 47.86 -18.55
CA GLN A 25 -6.39 47.09 -19.61
C GLN A 25 -6.04 45.63 -19.45
N ASP A 26 -7.09 44.86 -19.39
CA ASP A 26 -7.24 43.43 -19.34
C ASP A 26 -6.24 42.70 -20.29
N ARG A 27 -5.35 41.89 -19.73
CA ARG A 27 -4.61 40.88 -20.49
C ARG A 27 -4.88 39.53 -19.84
N GLY A 28 -5.57 38.70 -20.64
CA GLY A 28 -5.96 37.34 -20.28
C GLY A 28 -4.85 36.53 -19.57
N ALA A 29 -5.23 35.93 -18.48
CA ALA A 29 -4.41 35.01 -17.73
C ALA A 29 -4.15 33.76 -18.58
N ALA A 30 -2.86 33.44 -18.78
CA ALA A 30 -2.44 32.14 -19.24
C ALA A 30 -2.82 31.09 -18.17
N PRO A 31 -3.18 29.85 -18.57
CA PRO A 31 -3.52 28.81 -17.61
C PRO A 31 -2.31 28.53 -16.72
N GLY A 32 -2.50 28.70 -15.41
CA GLY A 32 -1.50 28.42 -14.40
C GLY A 32 -1.07 26.96 -14.47
N VAL A 33 0.21 26.74 -14.68
CA VAL A 33 0.87 25.46 -14.41
C VAL A 33 0.74 25.23 -12.90
N ASP A 34 -0.09 24.28 -12.53
CA ASP A 34 -0.16 23.75 -11.17
C ASP A 34 1.22 23.14 -10.85
N ARG A 35 2.07 23.93 -10.21
CA ARG A 35 3.31 23.46 -9.61
C ARG A 35 2.88 22.66 -8.40
N GLY A 36 2.89 21.33 -8.51
CA GLY A 36 2.57 20.40 -7.47
C GLY A 36 3.07 20.91 -6.11
N ARG A 37 2.13 21.24 -5.24
CA ARG A 37 2.38 21.62 -3.86
C ARG A 37 3.12 20.46 -3.21
N ALA A 38 4.28 20.72 -2.59
CA ALA A 38 4.91 19.73 -1.72
C ALA A 38 3.85 19.22 -0.74
N PRO A 39 3.75 17.90 -0.47
CA PRO A 39 2.74 17.39 0.44
C PRO A 39 2.82 18.16 1.76
N GLY A 40 1.76 18.92 2.03
CA GLY A 40 1.66 19.71 3.24
C GLY A 40 1.31 18.82 4.43
N VAL A 41 1.51 19.32 5.63
CA VAL A 41 1.17 18.66 6.91
C VAL A 41 -0.26 18.09 6.94
N GLU A 42 -1.17 18.56 6.10
CA GLU A 42 -2.55 18.07 6.00
C GLU A 42 -2.67 16.71 5.26
N GLU A 43 -1.82 16.39 4.27
CA GLU A 43 -1.85 15.09 3.58
C GLU A 43 -1.29 13.97 4.46
N GLU A 44 -0.33 14.25 5.35
CA GLU A 44 0.14 13.30 6.36
C GLU A 44 -0.91 13.01 7.45
N ALA A 45 -1.97 13.81 7.55
CA ALA A 45 -3.07 13.61 8.48
C ALA A 45 -4.08 12.53 8.03
N GLN A 46 -3.94 11.95 6.83
CA GLN A 46 -4.86 10.98 6.24
C GLN A 46 -4.16 9.66 5.91
N TRP A 47 -4.93 8.56 5.90
CA TRP A 47 -4.45 7.22 5.54
C TRP A 47 -5.42 6.57 4.54
N PRO A 48 -5.43 7.01 3.28
CA PRO A 48 -6.53 6.75 2.36
C PRO A 48 -6.52 5.37 1.69
N GLN A 49 -5.46 4.59 1.85
CA GLN A 49 -5.24 3.34 1.12
C GLN A 49 -4.35 2.36 1.89
N PHE A 50 -4.21 1.14 1.37
CA PHE A 50 -3.29 0.13 1.88
C PHE A 50 -1.86 0.68 2.01
N ARG A 51 -1.28 0.58 3.21
CA ARG A 51 0.05 1.09 3.59
C ARG A 51 0.20 2.62 3.49
N GLY A 52 -0.89 3.37 3.36
CA GLY A 52 -0.89 4.83 3.31
C GLY A 52 -0.14 5.41 2.10
N PRO A 53 0.16 6.72 2.12
CA PRO A 53 0.77 7.41 0.98
C PRO A 53 2.24 7.02 0.74
N ASN A 54 2.98 6.59 1.76
CA ASN A 54 4.42 6.34 1.71
C ASN A 54 4.81 4.90 2.07
N ALA A 55 3.98 3.92 1.68
CA ALA A 55 4.26 2.49 1.85
C ALA A 55 4.62 2.08 3.30
N GLY A 56 3.91 2.63 4.29
CA GLY A 56 4.11 2.33 5.71
C GLY A 56 5.20 3.16 6.39
N VAL A 57 5.79 4.13 5.70
CA VAL A 57 6.79 5.04 6.27
C VAL A 57 6.16 6.38 6.60
N ILE A 58 6.34 6.86 7.83
CA ILE A 58 5.81 8.12 8.32
C ILE A 58 6.97 9.05 8.66
N ALA A 59 6.76 10.34 8.51
CA ALA A 59 7.68 11.35 9.03
C ALA A 59 7.84 11.18 10.55
N ASP A 60 9.02 11.47 11.06
CA ASP A 60 9.31 11.35 12.48
C ASP A 60 8.39 12.29 13.26
N ASP A 61 7.63 11.71 14.18
CA ASP A 61 6.67 12.40 15.05
C ASP A 61 6.78 11.84 16.47
N PRO A 62 7.30 12.65 17.42
CA PRO A 62 7.48 12.21 18.81
C PRO A 62 6.17 11.88 19.53
N SER A 63 5.02 12.27 19.00
CA SER A 63 3.71 11.89 19.56
C SER A 63 3.32 10.45 19.25
N LEU A 64 3.92 9.81 18.23
CA LEU A 64 3.66 8.41 17.90
C LEU A 64 4.18 7.47 19.00
N PRO A 65 3.40 6.45 19.37
CA PRO A 65 3.80 5.50 20.42
C PRO A 65 4.86 4.54 19.88
N ASP A 66 5.86 4.25 20.68
CA ASP A 66 6.85 3.18 20.44
C ASP A 66 6.74 2.05 21.48
N THR A 67 5.87 2.23 22.48
CA THR A 67 5.51 1.22 23.46
C THR A 67 4.00 1.10 23.60
N TRP A 68 3.49 -0.11 23.73
CA TRP A 68 2.10 -0.43 24.04
C TRP A 68 1.96 -1.87 24.56
N SER A 69 0.84 -2.11 25.24
CA SER A 69 0.40 -3.43 25.62
C SER A 69 -1.14 -3.49 25.55
N GLU A 70 -1.77 -4.50 26.04
CA GLU A 70 -3.23 -4.57 26.13
C GLU A 70 -3.86 -3.45 26.99
N THR A 71 -3.08 -2.86 27.90
CA THR A 71 -3.52 -1.85 28.86
C THR A 71 -2.75 -0.54 28.77
N GLU A 72 -1.58 -0.52 28.14
CA GLU A 72 -0.75 0.67 27.99
C GLU A 72 -0.96 1.32 26.63
N ASN A 73 -1.15 2.63 26.61
CA ASN A 73 -1.29 3.45 25.41
C ASN A 73 -2.51 3.08 24.52
N ILE A 74 -3.47 2.32 25.05
CA ILE A 74 -4.74 2.03 24.35
C ILE A 74 -5.72 3.18 24.62
N VAL A 75 -6.03 3.94 23.56
CA VAL A 75 -7.05 5.00 23.63
C VAL A 75 -8.44 4.40 23.63
N TRP A 76 -8.68 3.46 22.72
CA TRP A 76 -9.89 2.65 22.68
C TRP A 76 -9.62 1.29 22.00
N LYS A 77 -10.51 0.34 22.32
CA LYS A 77 -10.59 -1.00 21.74
C LYS A 77 -12.05 -1.27 21.37
N THR A 78 -12.31 -1.57 20.11
CA THR A 78 -13.65 -1.79 19.59
C THR A 78 -13.76 -3.19 18.98
N PRO A 79 -14.69 -4.03 19.44
CA PRO A 79 -15.02 -5.29 18.79
C PRO A 79 -15.55 -5.05 17.38
N ILE A 80 -15.00 -5.75 16.38
CA ILE A 80 -15.44 -5.69 14.99
C ILE A 80 -16.06 -7.03 14.62
N PRO A 81 -17.35 -7.09 14.32
CA PRO A 81 -18.01 -8.33 13.91
C PRO A 81 -17.42 -8.88 12.59
N GLY A 82 -17.34 -10.20 12.52
CA GLY A 82 -16.84 -10.91 11.34
C GLY A 82 -15.33 -10.99 11.22
N LEU A 83 -14.88 -11.66 10.17
CA LEU A 83 -13.48 -11.84 9.85
C LEU A 83 -13.12 -11.00 8.63
N GLY A 84 -12.00 -10.30 8.72
CA GLY A 84 -11.43 -9.52 7.61
C GLY A 84 -9.99 -9.12 7.89
N TRP A 85 -9.19 -9.10 6.84
CA TRP A 85 -7.78 -8.68 6.93
C TRP A 85 -7.51 -7.37 6.19
N SER A 86 -8.57 -6.67 5.74
CA SER A 86 -8.43 -5.31 5.24
C SER A 86 -7.71 -4.45 6.27
N SER A 87 -6.69 -3.72 5.85
CA SER A 87 -6.08 -2.67 6.66
C SER A 87 -7.10 -1.55 6.92
N PRO A 88 -7.07 -0.91 8.09
CA PRO A 88 -7.88 0.29 8.29
C PRO A 88 -7.40 1.41 7.36
N ILE A 89 -8.35 2.13 6.77
CA ILE A 89 -8.09 3.40 6.12
C ILE A 89 -8.76 4.51 6.93
N VAL A 90 -8.16 5.70 6.90
CA VAL A 90 -8.62 6.82 7.72
C VAL A 90 -8.67 8.10 6.91
N TRP A 91 -9.80 8.79 7.02
CA TRP A 91 -9.97 10.13 6.50
C TRP A 91 -10.74 10.97 7.51
N ASP A 92 -10.17 12.08 7.93
CA ASP A 92 -10.68 12.90 9.02
C ASP A 92 -11.06 12.06 10.26
N ASP A 93 -12.29 12.12 10.73
CA ASP A 93 -12.75 11.38 11.90
C ASP A 93 -13.40 10.01 11.55
N HIS A 94 -13.15 9.50 10.34
CA HIS A 94 -13.69 8.24 9.84
C HIS A 94 -12.60 7.19 9.70
N VAL A 95 -12.85 6.00 10.23
CA VAL A 95 -12.01 4.80 10.06
C VAL A 95 -12.86 3.75 9.36
N PHE A 96 -12.48 3.36 8.15
CA PHE A 96 -13.23 2.37 7.38
C PHE A 96 -12.54 1.02 7.37
N LEU A 97 -13.36 -0.02 7.49
CA LEU A 97 -12.97 -1.43 7.43
C LEU A 97 -13.97 -2.24 6.63
N THR A 98 -13.52 -3.36 6.09
CA THR A 98 -14.38 -4.39 5.50
C THR A 98 -14.35 -5.67 6.33
N SER A 99 -15.44 -6.41 6.39
CA SER A 99 -15.54 -7.71 7.05
C SER A 99 -16.50 -8.65 6.31
N ALA A 100 -16.28 -9.95 6.48
CA ALA A 100 -17.25 -10.98 6.17
C ALA A 100 -17.77 -11.56 7.49
N VAL A 101 -19.05 -11.34 7.76
CA VAL A 101 -19.72 -11.75 9.00
C VAL A 101 -20.48 -13.04 8.74
N SER A 102 -20.07 -14.13 9.38
CA SER A 102 -20.74 -15.42 9.26
C SER A 102 -22.04 -15.46 10.02
N GLU A 103 -23.08 -16.00 9.40
CA GLU A 103 -24.38 -16.28 10.06
C GLU A 103 -24.35 -17.57 10.91
N GLY A 104 -23.23 -18.30 10.87
CA GLY A 104 -23.01 -19.52 11.64
C GLY A 104 -21.73 -19.47 12.46
N LYS A 105 -21.42 -20.58 13.11
CA LYS A 105 -20.16 -20.73 13.83
C LYS A 105 -19.05 -21.14 12.84
N GLU A 106 -18.00 -20.37 12.77
CA GLU A 106 -16.77 -20.72 12.07
C GLU A 106 -15.60 -20.78 13.06
N ALA A 107 -14.68 -21.72 12.82
CA ALA A 107 -13.43 -21.75 13.58
C ALA A 107 -12.61 -20.50 13.21
N PRO A 108 -12.09 -19.78 14.22
CA PRO A 108 -11.22 -18.64 13.95
C PRO A 108 -9.91 -19.12 13.31
N PRO A 109 -9.28 -18.30 12.44
CA PRO A 109 -7.94 -18.58 11.98
C PRO A 109 -6.95 -18.62 13.16
N ALA A 110 -5.92 -19.44 13.00
CA ALA A 110 -4.84 -19.56 13.99
C ALA A 110 -3.49 -19.13 13.37
N PRO A 111 -2.57 -18.55 14.16
CA PRO A 111 -1.23 -18.25 13.70
C PRO A 111 -0.49 -19.51 13.24
N GLY A 112 0.39 -19.39 12.26
CA GLY A 112 1.24 -20.50 11.84
C GLY A 112 1.62 -20.48 10.37
N LEU A 113 2.57 -21.33 10.03
CA LEU A 113 2.99 -21.59 8.67
C LEU A 113 2.21 -22.81 8.16
N TYR A 114 1.24 -22.58 7.31
CA TYR A 114 0.40 -23.58 6.69
C TYR A 114 0.86 -23.89 5.27
N ASP A 115 0.45 -25.04 4.76
CA ASP A 115 0.61 -25.42 3.36
C ASP A 115 -0.38 -24.60 2.49
N GLU A 116 -0.05 -24.37 1.20
CA GLU A 116 -0.94 -23.70 0.25
C GLU A 116 -2.21 -24.51 -0.07
N HIS A 117 -2.28 -25.77 0.33
CA HIS A 117 -3.47 -26.62 0.20
C HIS A 117 -4.35 -26.65 1.45
N ASP A 118 -3.95 -25.93 2.54
CA ASP A 118 -4.75 -25.80 3.74
C ASP A 118 -5.88 -24.78 3.54
N HIS A 119 -6.99 -25.24 2.94
CA HIS A 119 -8.15 -24.38 2.67
C HIS A 119 -9.44 -24.91 3.26
N ILE A 120 -10.37 -23.98 3.46
CA ILE A 120 -11.68 -24.26 4.01
C ILE A 120 -12.79 -23.67 3.13
N LYS A 121 -13.97 -24.30 3.22
CA LYS A 121 -15.22 -23.80 2.66
C LYS A 121 -16.08 -23.21 3.76
N ALA A 122 -16.74 -22.09 3.47
CA ALA A 122 -17.71 -21.51 4.40
C ALA A 122 -18.82 -22.53 4.72
N GLN A 123 -19.14 -22.66 6.02
CA GLN A 123 -20.18 -23.55 6.49
C GLN A 123 -21.54 -22.84 6.64
N ALA A 124 -21.57 -21.50 6.52
CA ALA A 124 -22.75 -20.67 6.63
C ALA A 124 -22.69 -19.51 5.63
N GLU A 125 -23.84 -18.88 5.41
CA GLU A 125 -23.88 -17.62 4.68
C GLU A 125 -23.04 -16.56 5.35
N GLN A 126 -22.45 -15.70 4.53
CA GLN A 126 -21.66 -14.54 4.94
C GLN A 126 -22.38 -13.26 4.56
N ARG A 127 -22.21 -12.22 5.38
CA ARG A 127 -22.55 -10.84 5.05
C ARG A 127 -21.27 -10.08 4.76
N TRP A 128 -21.14 -9.50 3.59
CA TRP A 128 -20.03 -8.60 3.24
C TRP A 128 -20.39 -7.18 3.66
N VAL A 129 -19.64 -6.67 4.62
CA VAL A 129 -19.97 -5.47 5.38
C VAL A 129 -18.84 -4.45 5.32
N VAL A 130 -19.22 -3.19 5.22
CA VAL A 130 -18.34 -2.03 5.44
C VAL A 130 -18.70 -1.39 6.76
N TYR A 131 -17.72 -1.07 7.57
CA TYR A 131 -17.85 -0.33 8.83
C TYR A 131 -17.23 1.05 8.71
N ASP A 132 -17.88 2.05 9.28
CA ASP A 132 -17.30 3.34 9.65
C ASP A 132 -17.23 3.44 11.16
N ILE A 133 -16.03 3.70 11.66
CA ILE A 133 -15.71 3.83 13.07
C ILE A 133 -15.21 5.26 13.33
N GLU A 134 -15.73 5.92 14.35
CA GLU A 134 -15.29 7.24 14.76
C GLU A 134 -13.84 7.20 15.27
N PHE A 135 -12.94 7.92 14.64
CA PHE A 135 -11.51 7.91 14.99
C PHE A 135 -11.24 8.29 16.45
N LYS A 136 -11.99 9.27 16.98
CA LYS A 136 -11.78 9.77 18.35
C LYS A 136 -12.21 8.79 19.42
N THR A 137 -13.37 8.15 19.25
CA THR A 137 -14.05 7.37 20.30
C THR A 137 -14.02 5.86 20.07
N GLY A 138 -13.77 5.40 18.85
CA GLY A 138 -13.88 4.00 18.46
C GLY A 138 -15.32 3.51 18.27
N LYS A 139 -16.33 4.38 18.35
CA LYS A 139 -17.71 3.97 18.15
C LYS A 139 -17.98 3.65 16.68
N ILE A 140 -18.64 2.53 16.40
CA ILE A 140 -19.18 2.23 15.08
C ILE A 140 -20.29 3.24 14.80
N ARG A 141 -20.10 4.08 13.76
CA ARG A 141 -21.09 5.07 13.30
C ARG A 141 -22.18 4.38 12.52
N TRP A 142 -21.76 3.51 11.59
CA TRP A 142 -22.65 2.71 10.79
C TRP A 142 -21.97 1.40 10.32
N GLU A 143 -22.82 0.46 9.97
CA GLU A 143 -22.52 -0.79 9.32
C GLU A 143 -23.33 -0.86 8.03
N ARG A 144 -22.71 -1.20 6.91
CA ARG A 144 -23.40 -1.33 5.63
C ARG A 144 -23.16 -2.71 5.03
N GLU A 145 -24.20 -3.54 5.03
CA GLU A 145 -24.21 -4.80 4.28
C GLU A 145 -24.35 -4.50 2.80
N LEU A 146 -23.42 -5.02 1.99
CA LEU A 146 -23.43 -4.87 0.52
C LEU A 146 -23.84 -6.15 -0.21
N LYS A 147 -23.61 -7.29 0.40
CA LYS A 147 -23.97 -8.61 -0.16
C LYS A 147 -24.15 -9.62 0.96
N ARG A 148 -25.00 -10.61 0.70
CA ARG A 148 -25.23 -11.77 1.57
C ARG A 148 -25.33 -13.03 0.73
N GLY A 149 -24.85 -14.16 1.24
CA GLY A 149 -24.95 -15.48 0.66
C GLY A 149 -23.76 -16.38 0.99
N PHE A 150 -23.75 -17.57 0.45
CA PHE A 150 -22.59 -18.46 0.55
C PHE A 150 -21.46 -17.96 -0.34
N PRO A 151 -20.21 -17.86 0.17
CA PRO A 151 -19.06 -17.62 -0.69
C PRO A 151 -18.95 -18.70 -1.76
N PRO A 152 -18.81 -18.34 -3.04
CA PRO A 152 -18.74 -19.33 -4.11
C PRO A 152 -17.42 -20.10 -4.16
N LEU A 153 -16.39 -19.61 -3.45
CA LEU A 153 -15.02 -20.07 -3.51
C LEU A 153 -14.50 -20.50 -2.14
N LEU A 154 -13.47 -21.33 -2.14
CA LEU A 154 -12.68 -21.66 -0.96
C LEU A 154 -11.77 -20.49 -0.59
N ARG A 155 -11.17 -20.55 0.59
CA ARG A 155 -10.09 -19.69 1.03
C ARG A 155 -9.08 -20.48 1.83
N HIS A 156 -7.83 -20.02 1.87
CA HIS A 156 -6.84 -20.53 2.79
C HIS A 156 -7.31 -20.39 4.26
N VAL A 157 -6.94 -21.31 5.13
CA VAL A 157 -7.36 -21.33 6.55
C VAL A 157 -7.10 -20.02 7.28
N LYS A 158 -6.02 -19.32 6.95
CA LYS A 158 -5.69 -17.99 7.53
C LYS A 158 -6.38 -16.82 6.83
N ASN A 159 -6.84 -16.98 5.60
CA ASN A 159 -7.42 -15.87 4.84
C ASN A 159 -8.86 -15.57 5.29
N SER A 160 -9.43 -14.49 4.78
CA SER A 160 -10.83 -14.09 4.98
C SER A 160 -11.52 -13.89 3.62
N TYR A 161 -12.83 -13.70 3.65
CA TYR A 161 -13.59 -13.29 2.46
C TYR A 161 -13.67 -11.76 2.29
N ALA A 162 -12.90 -11.01 3.10
CA ALA A 162 -12.80 -9.55 3.09
C ALA A 162 -11.38 -9.10 3.47
N SER A 163 -10.41 -9.42 2.61
CA SER A 163 -9.00 -9.11 2.83
C SER A 163 -8.51 -7.90 2.04
N GLU A 164 -9.24 -7.49 1.01
CA GLU A 164 -8.94 -6.29 0.24
C GLU A 164 -9.16 -5.05 1.11
N THR A 165 -8.17 -4.15 1.11
CA THR A 165 -8.26 -2.86 1.79
C THR A 165 -9.02 -1.87 0.91
N ALA A 166 -9.98 -1.17 1.47
CA ALA A 166 -10.69 -0.08 0.80
C ALA A 166 -9.75 1.09 0.45
N VAL A 167 -10.21 1.97 -0.44
CA VAL A 167 -9.55 3.26 -0.71
C VAL A 167 -10.55 4.40 -0.61
N THR A 168 -10.08 5.61 -0.31
CA THR A 168 -10.93 6.81 -0.21
C THR A 168 -10.28 8.03 -0.86
N ASP A 169 -11.10 8.94 -1.36
CA ASP A 169 -10.70 10.26 -1.86
C ASP A 169 -11.15 11.41 -0.96
N GLY A 170 -11.71 11.09 0.21
CA GLY A 170 -12.26 12.08 1.14
C GLY A 170 -13.73 12.42 0.92
N GLU A 171 -14.32 11.95 -0.18
CA GLU A 171 -15.77 12.11 -0.46
C GLU A 171 -16.49 10.75 -0.42
N ARG A 172 -15.78 9.68 -0.84
CA ARG A 172 -16.32 8.33 -0.97
C ARG A 172 -15.32 7.29 -0.50
N VAL A 173 -15.86 6.14 -0.11
CA VAL A 173 -15.13 4.92 0.16
C VAL A 173 -15.40 3.93 -0.96
N TYR A 174 -14.33 3.42 -1.56
CA TYR A 174 -14.39 2.41 -2.62
C TYR A 174 -13.95 1.07 -2.07
N VAL A 175 -14.78 0.07 -2.20
CA VAL A 175 -14.53 -1.27 -1.69
C VAL A 175 -14.58 -2.28 -2.83
N TYR A 176 -13.75 -3.29 -2.70
CA TYR A 176 -13.71 -4.43 -3.60
C TYR A 176 -13.75 -5.71 -2.77
N PHE A 177 -14.84 -6.47 -2.90
CA PHE A 177 -14.97 -7.81 -2.36
C PHE A 177 -14.76 -8.81 -3.49
N ALA A 178 -13.50 -9.14 -3.75
CA ALA A 178 -13.11 -9.98 -4.87
C ALA A 178 -13.67 -11.40 -4.75
N SER A 179 -13.79 -11.91 -3.52
CA SER A 179 -14.34 -13.24 -3.21
C SER A 179 -15.76 -13.46 -3.72
N VAL A 180 -16.53 -12.39 -3.97
CA VAL A 180 -17.89 -12.41 -4.48
C VAL A 180 -18.10 -11.50 -5.69
N GLY A 181 -17.02 -10.98 -6.25
CA GLY A 181 -17.04 -10.15 -7.44
C GLY A 181 -17.86 -8.87 -7.31
N LEU A 182 -17.74 -8.16 -6.17
CA LEU A 182 -18.48 -6.93 -5.91
C LEU A 182 -17.51 -5.75 -5.74
N ILE A 183 -17.73 -4.71 -6.54
CA ILE A 183 -17.08 -3.40 -6.38
C ILE A 183 -18.18 -2.40 -6.02
N ALA A 184 -17.94 -1.50 -5.05
CA ALA A 184 -18.91 -0.50 -4.65
C ALA A 184 -18.24 0.82 -4.24
N ALA A 185 -18.96 1.91 -4.40
CA ALA A 185 -18.67 3.20 -3.76
C ALA A 185 -19.78 3.57 -2.81
N LEU A 186 -19.39 4.02 -1.61
CA LEU A 186 -20.27 4.54 -0.60
C LEU A 186 -19.89 6.00 -0.29
N ASP A 187 -20.86 6.83 0.08
CA ASP A 187 -20.54 8.09 0.73
C ASP A 187 -20.14 7.86 2.22
N PHE A 188 -19.75 8.91 2.92
CA PHE A 188 -19.31 8.81 4.30
C PHE A 188 -20.47 8.58 5.30
N GLU A 189 -21.70 8.79 4.88
CA GLU A 189 -22.93 8.45 5.62
C GLU A 189 -23.33 6.98 5.43
N GLY A 190 -22.57 6.23 4.58
CA GLY A 190 -22.79 4.81 4.30
C GLY A 190 -23.87 4.53 3.26
N ALA A 191 -24.34 5.55 2.52
CA ALA A 191 -25.24 5.31 1.41
C ALA A 191 -24.45 4.78 0.19
N VAL A 192 -24.99 3.77 -0.48
CA VAL A 192 -24.38 3.18 -1.66
C VAL A 192 -24.60 4.12 -2.85
N VAL A 193 -23.51 4.66 -3.39
CA VAL A 193 -23.52 5.55 -4.56
C VAL A 193 -23.65 4.74 -5.85
N TRP A 194 -22.86 3.68 -5.99
CA TRP A 194 -22.95 2.74 -7.08
C TRP A 194 -22.36 1.37 -6.69
N THR A 195 -22.79 0.34 -7.42
CA THR A 195 -22.21 -1.00 -7.34
C THR A 195 -21.91 -1.53 -8.74
N LYS A 196 -20.90 -2.38 -8.84
CA LYS A 196 -20.55 -3.12 -10.05
C LYS A 196 -20.29 -4.57 -9.70
N ALA A 197 -21.04 -5.47 -10.33
CA ALA A 197 -20.80 -6.91 -10.24
C ALA A 197 -19.80 -7.32 -11.34
N ILE A 198 -18.88 -8.19 -10.99
CA ILE A 198 -17.96 -8.90 -11.87
C ILE A 198 -17.93 -10.37 -11.45
N GLU A 199 -17.22 -11.23 -12.17
CA GLU A 199 -17.03 -12.62 -11.74
C GLU A 199 -16.29 -12.67 -10.40
N PRO A 200 -16.62 -13.60 -9.49
CA PRO A 200 -15.82 -13.85 -8.30
C PRO A 200 -14.39 -14.24 -8.68
N LEU A 201 -13.43 -13.72 -7.93
CA LEU A 201 -12.02 -13.96 -8.21
C LEU A 201 -11.59 -15.31 -7.64
N ASN A 202 -11.51 -16.30 -8.52
CA ASN A 202 -10.96 -17.61 -8.20
C ASN A 202 -9.44 -17.57 -8.30
N THR A 203 -8.76 -17.69 -7.17
CA THR A 203 -7.30 -17.68 -7.14
C THR A 203 -6.71 -19.06 -7.36
N GLN A 204 -5.48 -19.09 -7.84
CA GLN A 204 -4.71 -20.33 -7.95
C GLN A 204 -4.67 -21.05 -6.60
N VAL A 205 -4.89 -22.36 -6.60
CA VAL A 205 -4.92 -23.23 -5.41
C VAL A 205 -5.83 -22.73 -4.27
N ASP A 206 -6.92 -22.05 -4.61
CA ASP A 206 -8.00 -21.65 -3.70
C ASP A 206 -7.53 -20.85 -2.44
N LEU A 207 -6.50 -20.04 -2.56
CA LEU A 207 -5.93 -19.28 -1.42
C LEU A 207 -6.82 -18.12 -0.94
N GLY A 208 -7.89 -17.81 -1.67
CA GLY A 208 -8.69 -16.61 -1.43
C GLY A 208 -8.04 -15.36 -2.01
N THR A 209 -8.54 -14.19 -1.68
CA THR A 209 -8.26 -12.94 -2.37
C THR A 209 -7.51 -11.94 -1.46
N GLY A 210 -6.92 -10.88 -2.02
CA GLY A 210 -6.14 -9.90 -1.24
C GLY A 210 -5.65 -8.67 -2.00
N SER A 211 -5.75 -8.63 -3.35
CA SER A 211 -5.36 -7.45 -4.13
C SER A 211 -6.33 -6.31 -3.91
N SER A 212 -5.88 -5.22 -3.34
CA SER A 212 -6.69 -4.03 -3.05
C SER A 212 -6.82 -3.13 -4.29
N PRO A 213 -7.88 -2.33 -4.42
CA PRO A 213 -7.97 -1.31 -5.45
C PRO A 213 -6.93 -0.21 -5.25
N ALA A 214 -6.58 0.48 -6.35
CA ALA A 214 -5.83 1.73 -6.30
C ALA A 214 -6.68 2.87 -6.88
N LEU A 215 -6.59 4.04 -6.26
CA LEU A 215 -7.33 5.23 -6.68
C LEU A 215 -6.37 6.29 -7.21
N TYR A 216 -6.67 6.84 -8.38
CA TYR A 216 -5.90 7.92 -8.95
C TYR A 216 -6.79 8.86 -9.77
N LYS A 217 -6.89 10.12 -9.34
CA LYS A 217 -7.74 11.15 -9.96
C LYS A 217 -9.18 10.67 -10.11
N ASP A 218 -9.63 10.47 -11.36
CA ASP A 218 -10.97 10.02 -11.73
C ASP A 218 -11.11 8.48 -11.85
N ARG A 219 -10.03 7.71 -11.60
CA ARG A 219 -9.94 6.27 -11.90
C ARG A 219 -9.79 5.42 -10.65
N LEU A 220 -10.61 4.40 -10.56
CA LEU A 220 -10.45 3.27 -9.67
C LEU A 220 -9.86 2.10 -10.47
N ILE A 221 -8.65 1.69 -10.12
CA ILE A 221 -7.89 0.62 -10.78
C ILE A 221 -8.11 -0.69 -10.00
N ILE A 222 -8.56 -1.72 -10.70
CA ILE A 222 -8.78 -3.06 -10.16
C ILE A 222 -7.92 -4.06 -10.92
N VAL A 223 -7.08 -4.80 -10.21
CA VAL A 223 -6.41 -5.99 -10.73
C VAL A 223 -7.26 -7.19 -10.33
N HIS A 224 -7.75 -7.91 -11.33
CA HIS A 224 -8.62 -9.08 -11.19
C HIS A 224 -7.95 -10.27 -11.86
N ASP A 225 -6.80 -10.68 -11.33
CA ASP A 225 -6.03 -11.80 -11.84
C ASP A 225 -6.61 -13.12 -11.31
N ASN A 226 -7.32 -13.82 -12.19
CA ASN A 226 -8.15 -14.98 -11.91
C ASN A 226 -7.55 -16.23 -12.58
N ALA A 227 -7.67 -17.39 -11.98
CA ALA A 227 -7.19 -18.65 -12.53
C ALA A 227 -7.81 -19.00 -13.89
N THR A 228 -9.00 -18.47 -14.20
CA THR A 228 -9.72 -18.73 -15.47
C THR A 228 -9.61 -17.59 -16.46
N LYS A 229 -9.68 -16.34 -16.01
CA LYS A 229 -9.63 -15.15 -16.87
C LYS A 229 -9.12 -13.95 -16.08
N SER A 230 -7.89 -13.58 -16.33
CA SER A 230 -7.25 -12.45 -15.66
C SER A 230 -7.45 -11.14 -16.42
N GLU A 231 -7.73 -10.08 -15.67
CA GLU A 231 -8.02 -8.76 -16.21
C GLU A 231 -7.46 -7.66 -15.28
N ILE A 232 -7.12 -6.53 -15.88
CA ILE A 232 -6.99 -5.25 -15.19
C ILE A 232 -8.02 -4.29 -15.77
N MET A 233 -8.65 -3.50 -14.93
CA MET A 233 -9.64 -2.53 -15.38
C MET A 233 -9.49 -1.19 -14.66
N ALA A 234 -9.85 -0.11 -15.36
CA ALA A 234 -10.09 1.20 -14.77
C ALA A 234 -11.58 1.52 -14.83
N LEU A 235 -12.12 1.93 -13.70
CA LEU A 235 -13.49 2.39 -13.57
C LEU A 235 -13.48 3.90 -13.29
N ASP A 236 -14.46 4.61 -13.85
CA ASP A 236 -14.77 5.96 -13.42
C ASP A 236 -15.24 5.93 -11.96
N LYS A 237 -14.50 6.59 -11.08
CA LYS A 237 -14.75 6.54 -9.63
C LYS A 237 -16.12 7.09 -9.24
N THR A 238 -16.67 8.01 -10.06
CA THR A 238 -17.94 8.68 -9.76
C THR A 238 -19.14 7.81 -10.09
N THR A 239 -19.04 7.02 -11.15
CA THR A 239 -20.19 6.27 -11.72
C THR A 239 -20.03 4.76 -11.70
N GLY A 240 -18.82 4.23 -11.45
CA GLY A 240 -18.51 2.81 -11.56
C GLY A 240 -18.48 2.28 -13.01
N ARG A 241 -18.64 3.17 -14.01
CA ARG A 241 -18.54 2.78 -15.41
C ARG A 241 -17.12 2.41 -15.79
N GLU A 242 -16.98 1.40 -16.61
CA GLU A 242 -15.69 0.98 -17.13
C GLU A 242 -15.15 2.03 -18.11
N ILE A 243 -13.90 2.49 -17.86
CA ILE A 243 -13.15 3.37 -18.77
C ILE A 243 -12.42 2.48 -19.78
N TRP A 244 -11.71 1.45 -19.27
CA TRP A 244 -11.07 0.43 -20.09
C TRP A 244 -10.90 -0.87 -19.31
N ARG A 245 -10.70 -1.97 -20.05
CA ARG A 245 -10.41 -3.30 -19.53
C ARG A 245 -9.41 -4.00 -20.44
N ILE A 246 -8.46 -4.71 -19.85
CA ILE A 246 -7.38 -5.40 -20.56
C ILE A 246 -7.28 -6.81 -20.01
N ASN A 247 -7.29 -7.80 -20.90
CA ASN A 247 -7.01 -9.19 -20.56
C ASN A 247 -5.51 -9.32 -20.22
N ARG A 248 -5.24 -10.14 -19.21
CA ARG A 248 -3.89 -10.49 -18.77
C ARG A 248 -3.71 -12.00 -18.85
N ASP A 249 -2.50 -12.45 -19.09
CA ASP A 249 -2.11 -13.86 -19.05
C ASP A 249 -1.53 -14.24 -17.67
N GLU A 250 -2.27 -13.92 -16.61
CA GLU A 250 -1.92 -14.25 -15.23
C GLU A 250 -2.77 -15.41 -14.72
N THR A 251 -2.32 -16.09 -13.67
CA THR A 251 -3.04 -17.19 -13.01
C THR A 251 -3.51 -16.86 -11.60
N GLY A 252 -3.08 -15.72 -11.06
CA GLY A 252 -3.42 -15.21 -9.75
C GLY A 252 -2.42 -14.18 -9.29
N ASN A 253 -2.89 -13.24 -8.47
CA ASN A 253 -2.10 -12.16 -7.90
C ASN A 253 -2.80 -11.60 -6.67
N TRP A 254 -2.06 -11.34 -5.61
CA TRP A 254 -2.56 -10.74 -4.37
C TRP A 254 -1.98 -9.34 -4.11
N SER A 255 -1.08 -8.90 -4.96
CA SER A 255 -0.41 -7.61 -4.86
C SER A 255 -1.35 -6.47 -5.24
N THR A 256 -1.37 -5.43 -4.44
CA THR A 256 -2.05 -4.17 -4.75
C THR A 256 -1.27 -3.40 -5.82
N PRO A 257 -1.90 -2.92 -6.90
CA PRO A 257 -1.21 -2.13 -7.91
C PRO A 257 -0.73 -0.79 -7.37
N LEU A 258 0.37 -0.29 -7.90
CA LEU A 258 0.91 1.03 -7.60
C LEU A 258 0.62 1.98 -8.77
N VAL A 259 0.04 3.14 -8.49
CA VAL A 259 0.10 4.26 -9.43
C VAL A 259 1.35 5.07 -9.12
N TRP A 260 2.31 5.05 -10.03
CA TRP A 260 3.61 5.68 -9.87
C TRP A 260 3.72 6.94 -10.69
N GLU A 261 3.65 8.08 -10.02
CA GLU A 261 4.01 9.37 -10.60
C GLU A 261 5.53 9.53 -10.53
N ASN A 262 6.15 9.75 -11.67
CA ASN A 262 7.59 9.94 -11.79
C ASN A 262 7.91 11.08 -12.75
N ASP A 263 9.17 11.47 -12.84
CA ASP A 263 9.62 12.63 -13.63
C ASP A 263 9.36 12.51 -15.15
N VAL A 264 9.01 11.31 -15.63
CA VAL A 264 8.76 11.04 -17.06
C VAL A 264 7.27 10.95 -17.35
N ARG A 265 6.49 10.23 -16.51
CA ARG A 265 5.07 9.98 -16.73
C ARG A 265 4.42 9.33 -15.50
N THR A 266 3.09 9.21 -15.52
CA THR A 266 2.35 8.38 -14.56
C THR A 266 2.16 6.97 -15.11
N GLU A 267 2.44 5.95 -14.29
CA GLU A 267 2.38 4.54 -14.67
C GLU A 267 1.56 3.74 -13.64
N ILE A 268 0.86 2.73 -14.11
CA ILE A 268 0.20 1.72 -13.28
C ILE A 268 1.08 0.48 -13.26
N ILE A 269 1.73 0.21 -12.14
CA ILE A 269 2.62 -0.94 -11.97
C ILE A 269 1.83 -2.09 -11.35
N THR A 270 1.83 -3.23 -12.02
CA THR A 270 1.20 -4.46 -11.52
C THR A 270 2.22 -5.59 -11.51
N THR A 271 2.25 -6.32 -10.42
CA THR A 271 2.99 -7.58 -10.36
C THR A 271 2.08 -8.73 -10.79
N GLY A 272 2.65 -9.89 -11.00
CA GLY A 272 1.92 -11.08 -11.36
C GLY A 272 2.82 -12.31 -11.28
N THR A 273 2.28 -13.46 -11.59
CA THR A 273 3.03 -14.71 -11.66
C THR A 273 4.08 -14.62 -12.77
N ARG A 274 5.35 -14.68 -12.37
CA ARG A 274 6.54 -14.64 -13.24
C ARG A 274 6.87 -13.30 -13.89
N ARG A 275 5.96 -12.30 -13.90
CA ARG A 275 6.25 -11.00 -14.53
C ARG A 275 5.58 -9.80 -13.88
N VAL A 276 6.16 -8.65 -14.13
CA VAL A 276 5.62 -7.32 -13.84
C VAL A 276 5.18 -6.68 -15.14
N ARG A 277 4.13 -5.88 -15.09
CA ARG A 277 3.70 -5.04 -16.21
C ARG A 277 3.42 -3.62 -15.75
N SER A 278 3.81 -2.67 -16.56
CA SER A 278 3.46 -1.27 -16.41
C SER A 278 2.54 -0.84 -17.55
N TYR A 279 1.50 -0.10 -17.18
CA TYR A 279 0.54 0.47 -18.12
C TYR A 279 0.48 1.98 -17.97
N ASP A 280 0.12 2.69 -19.04
CA ASP A 280 -0.27 4.08 -18.94
C ASP A 280 -1.69 4.21 -18.35
N LEU A 281 -2.15 5.44 -18.12
CA LEU A 281 -3.50 5.69 -17.60
C LEU A 281 -4.64 5.29 -18.57
N ASN A 282 -4.33 5.04 -19.83
CA ASN A 282 -5.28 4.56 -20.83
C ASN A 282 -5.23 3.03 -21.02
N GLY A 283 -4.39 2.36 -20.22
CA GLY A 283 -4.26 0.92 -20.24
C GLY A 283 -3.29 0.36 -21.29
N GLN A 284 -2.52 1.21 -21.98
CA GLN A 284 -1.50 0.74 -22.92
C GLN A 284 -0.30 0.18 -22.15
N LEU A 285 0.16 -1.02 -22.52
CA LEU A 285 1.37 -1.61 -21.98
C LEU A 285 2.58 -0.74 -22.33
N LEU A 286 3.32 -0.31 -21.32
CA LEU A 286 4.52 0.50 -21.45
C LEU A 286 5.79 -0.36 -21.44
N TRP A 287 5.88 -1.27 -20.46
CA TRP A 287 6.98 -2.20 -20.31
C TRP A 287 6.57 -3.44 -19.53
N GLU A 288 7.35 -4.49 -19.67
CA GLU A 288 7.26 -5.71 -18.88
C GLU A 288 8.63 -6.17 -18.39
N LEU A 289 8.63 -6.93 -17.28
CA LEU A 289 9.81 -7.48 -16.64
C LEU A 289 9.50 -8.92 -16.24
N GLN A 290 10.28 -9.87 -16.72
CA GLN A 290 10.21 -11.28 -16.37
C GLN A 290 11.09 -11.60 -15.15
N GLY A 291 10.95 -12.81 -14.60
CA GLY A 291 11.80 -13.29 -13.52
C GLY A 291 11.21 -13.15 -12.12
N MET A 292 9.91 -12.85 -11.99
CA MET A 292 9.19 -12.89 -10.72
C MET A 292 8.92 -14.33 -10.27
N SER A 293 8.68 -14.53 -8.97
CA SER A 293 8.21 -15.80 -8.44
C SER A 293 6.72 -16.03 -8.72
N GLU A 294 6.24 -17.23 -8.47
CA GLU A 294 4.82 -17.54 -8.43
C GLU A 294 4.15 -16.95 -7.17
N LEU A 295 2.82 -16.89 -7.15
CA LEU A 295 2.00 -16.45 -6.01
C LEU A 295 2.45 -15.11 -5.43
N THR A 296 2.49 -14.08 -6.27
CA THR A 296 3.00 -12.76 -5.87
C THR A 296 2.02 -12.03 -4.96
N ILE A 297 2.48 -11.66 -3.75
CA ILE A 297 1.72 -10.96 -2.72
C ILE A 297 2.28 -9.54 -2.46
N PRO A 298 3.61 -9.34 -2.34
CA PRO A 298 4.17 -8.04 -2.00
C PRO A 298 3.79 -6.96 -3.00
N SER A 299 3.35 -5.82 -2.50
CA SER A 299 2.98 -4.68 -3.34
C SER A 299 4.19 -3.82 -3.69
N PRO A 300 4.30 -3.33 -4.93
CA PRO A 300 5.34 -2.40 -5.34
C PRO A 300 5.17 -1.06 -4.64
N PHE A 301 6.27 -0.33 -4.51
CA PHE A 301 6.29 1.03 -3.96
C PHE A 301 7.45 1.83 -4.54
N SER A 302 7.41 3.15 -4.41
CA SER A 302 8.45 4.02 -4.96
C SER A 302 9.17 4.83 -3.88
N LYS A 303 10.47 5.06 -4.09
CA LYS A 303 11.31 5.97 -3.32
C LYS A 303 12.56 6.33 -4.13
N PHE A 304 13.12 7.52 -3.93
CA PHE A 304 14.34 7.98 -4.60
C PHE A 304 14.29 7.95 -6.15
N GLY A 305 13.10 8.19 -6.73
CA GLY A 305 12.92 8.08 -8.18
C GLY A 305 12.99 6.65 -8.72
N LEU A 306 12.96 5.64 -7.86
CA LEU A 306 12.93 4.21 -8.24
C LEU A 306 11.62 3.58 -7.80
N VAL A 307 11.12 2.61 -8.56
CA VAL A 307 10.09 1.69 -8.11
C VAL A 307 10.73 0.37 -7.68
N TYR A 308 10.37 -0.10 -6.49
CA TYR A 308 10.85 -1.35 -5.90
C TYR A 308 9.79 -2.42 -6.05
N ILE A 309 10.19 -3.57 -6.58
CA ILE A 309 9.30 -4.66 -6.93
C ILE A 309 9.92 -5.95 -6.43
N GLY A 310 9.19 -6.74 -5.67
CA GLY A 310 9.70 -8.00 -5.14
C GLY A 310 8.64 -9.08 -5.10
N SER A 311 9.09 -10.33 -5.07
CA SER A 311 8.27 -11.50 -4.82
C SER A 311 9.13 -12.64 -4.27
N GLY A 312 8.53 -13.60 -3.58
CA GLY A 312 9.36 -14.62 -2.93
C GLY A 312 8.60 -15.84 -2.43
N TYR A 313 7.78 -16.47 -3.28
CA TYR A 313 7.06 -17.69 -2.93
C TYR A 313 8.02 -18.80 -2.41
N PRO A 314 7.78 -19.38 -1.22
CA PRO A 314 8.68 -20.36 -0.60
C PRO A 314 8.84 -21.66 -1.39
N GLY A 315 7.82 -22.10 -2.12
CA GLY A 315 7.84 -23.27 -2.98
C GLY A 315 8.63 -23.08 -4.28
N GLY A 316 8.95 -21.82 -4.65
CA GLY A 316 9.70 -21.46 -5.84
C GLY A 316 11.20 -21.26 -5.56
N ARG A 317 11.99 -21.22 -6.66
CA ARG A 317 13.43 -20.93 -6.60
C ARG A 317 13.74 -19.44 -6.66
N LEU A 318 12.82 -18.64 -7.21
CA LEU A 318 13.01 -17.21 -7.43
C LEU A 318 12.47 -16.40 -6.26
N ARG A 319 13.27 -15.46 -5.76
CA ARG A 319 12.87 -14.49 -4.72
C ARG A 319 13.46 -13.12 -5.05
N PRO A 320 13.16 -12.60 -6.25
CA PRO A 320 13.82 -11.39 -6.73
C PRO A 320 13.32 -10.13 -6.04
N VAL A 321 14.20 -9.14 -6.03
CA VAL A 321 13.85 -7.73 -5.86
C VAL A 321 14.53 -6.94 -6.97
N TYR A 322 13.75 -6.08 -7.61
CA TYR A 322 14.21 -5.15 -8.65
C TYR A 322 13.97 -3.71 -8.20
N ALA A 323 14.90 -2.83 -8.50
CA ALA A 323 14.71 -1.39 -8.46
C ALA A 323 14.74 -0.84 -9.89
N VAL A 324 13.62 -0.30 -10.35
CA VAL A 324 13.45 0.13 -11.75
C VAL A 324 13.43 1.65 -11.83
N ARG A 325 14.14 2.20 -12.84
CA ARG A 325 14.18 3.64 -13.13
C ARG A 325 12.95 4.08 -13.94
N PRO A 326 12.57 5.35 -13.86
CA PRO A 326 11.53 5.91 -14.72
C PRO A 326 11.93 5.86 -16.20
N GLY A 327 10.94 5.93 -17.09
CA GLY A 327 11.15 5.94 -18.53
C GLY A 327 11.33 4.58 -19.20
N ALA A 328 11.21 3.48 -18.45
CA ALA A 328 11.29 2.12 -18.97
C ALA A 328 10.28 1.86 -20.10
N LYS A 329 10.65 1.07 -21.12
CA LYS A 329 9.78 0.71 -22.26
C LYS A 329 10.13 -0.65 -22.84
N GLY A 330 9.13 -1.36 -23.35
CA GLY A 330 9.29 -2.70 -23.94
C GLY A 330 9.65 -3.77 -22.90
N ASP A 331 10.34 -4.81 -23.30
CA ASP A 331 10.86 -5.84 -22.38
C ASP A 331 12.15 -5.35 -21.74
N ILE A 332 12.12 -5.15 -20.42
CA ILE A 332 13.27 -4.67 -19.64
C ILE A 332 13.97 -5.79 -18.85
N SER A 333 13.63 -7.03 -19.12
CA SER A 333 14.17 -8.19 -18.41
C SER A 333 15.70 -8.25 -18.48
N LEU A 334 16.31 -8.69 -17.37
CA LEU A 334 17.74 -8.93 -17.30
C LEU A 334 18.11 -10.19 -18.10
N LYS A 335 19.22 -10.16 -18.78
CA LYS A 335 19.84 -11.36 -19.34
C LYS A 335 20.50 -12.17 -18.25
N GLU A 336 20.79 -13.43 -18.55
CA GLU A 336 21.48 -14.32 -17.63
C GLU A 336 22.80 -13.70 -17.13
N GLY A 337 22.97 -13.64 -15.81
CA GLY A 337 24.15 -13.08 -15.16
C GLY A 337 24.15 -11.55 -14.99
N GLU A 338 23.21 -10.83 -15.57
CA GLU A 338 23.07 -9.39 -15.35
C GLU A 338 22.41 -9.08 -14.01
N THR A 339 22.85 -8.02 -13.34
CA THR A 339 22.22 -7.48 -12.11
C THR A 339 21.69 -6.07 -12.29
N SER A 340 21.90 -5.45 -13.44
CA SER A 340 21.40 -4.13 -13.81
C SER A 340 21.40 -3.96 -15.34
N ASN A 341 20.63 -3.01 -15.84
CA ASN A 341 20.64 -2.56 -17.24
C ASN A 341 20.26 -1.07 -17.31
N GLU A 342 19.90 -0.55 -18.50
CA GLU A 342 19.45 0.83 -18.66
C GLU A 342 18.32 1.20 -17.70
N TYR A 343 17.32 0.31 -17.51
CA TYR A 343 16.12 0.57 -16.73
C TYR A 343 16.15 -0.04 -15.33
N ILE A 344 16.90 -1.12 -15.12
CA ILE A 344 17.04 -1.77 -13.81
C ILE A 344 18.28 -1.20 -13.13
N ALA A 345 18.07 -0.44 -12.04
CA ALA A 345 19.14 0.15 -11.26
C ALA A 345 19.97 -0.93 -10.54
N TRP A 346 19.28 -1.90 -9.95
CA TRP A 346 19.86 -3.06 -9.31
C TRP A 346 18.83 -4.19 -9.19
N HIS A 347 19.36 -5.39 -9.04
CA HIS A 347 18.60 -6.61 -8.82
C HIS A 347 19.27 -7.45 -7.74
N GLN A 348 18.44 -8.04 -6.86
CA GLN A 348 18.85 -9.04 -5.87
C GLN A 348 18.00 -10.31 -6.04
N PRO A 349 18.61 -11.47 -6.36
CA PRO A 349 17.86 -12.68 -6.77
C PRO A 349 17.19 -13.43 -5.63
N PHE A 350 17.57 -13.16 -4.36
CA PHE A 350 17.11 -13.91 -3.19
C PHE A 350 16.65 -13.03 -2.02
N LEU A 351 16.24 -11.80 -2.31
CA LEU A 351 15.85 -10.80 -1.31
C LEU A 351 14.34 -10.70 -1.11
N GLY A 352 13.54 -11.17 -2.06
CA GLY A 352 12.09 -11.02 -2.07
C GLY A 352 11.39 -11.75 -0.95
N THR A 353 10.29 -11.17 -0.50
CA THR A 353 9.37 -11.69 0.52
C THR A 353 8.21 -12.45 -0.10
N TYR A 354 7.51 -13.27 0.68
CA TYR A 354 6.28 -13.92 0.26
C TYR A 354 5.05 -13.10 0.66
N ASN A 355 4.77 -12.94 1.97
CA ASN A 355 3.57 -12.25 2.43
C ASN A 355 3.78 -10.74 2.62
N THR A 356 4.86 -10.35 3.27
CA THR A 356 5.09 -8.94 3.64
C THR A 356 5.58 -8.12 2.45
N SER A 357 5.15 -6.87 2.35
CA SER A 357 5.79 -5.90 1.44
C SER A 357 6.97 -5.25 2.15
N ALA A 358 8.10 -5.09 1.45
CA ALA A 358 9.26 -4.39 1.97
C ALA A 358 9.01 -2.88 2.15
N LEU A 359 9.92 -2.16 2.81
CA LEU A 359 9.88 -0.71 2.92
C LEU A 359 11.28 -0.09 2.75
N VAL A 360 11.29 1.20 2.44
CA VAL A 360 12.52 2.04 2.47
C VAL A 360 12.36 3.11 3.53
N TYR A 361 13.23 3.06 4.55
CA TYR A 361 13.30 4.09 5.59
C TYR A 361 14.74 4.62 5.73
N GLY A 362 14.89 5.94 5.74
CA GLY A 362 16.19 6.56 5.54
C GLY A 362 16.79 6.14 4.18
N ASN A 363 18.02 5.66 4.16
CA ASN A 363 18.69 5.16 2.96
C ASN A 363 18.59 3.63 2.78
N TYR A 364 17.82 2.95 3.61
CA TYR A 364 17.85 1.50 3.71
C TYR A 364 16.56 0.85 3.22
N TYR A 365 16.72 -0.23 2.46
CA TYR A 365 15.66 -1.15 2.04
C TYR A 365 15.60 -2.31 3.02
N TYR A 366 14.46 -2.46 3.72
CA TYR A 366 14.25 -3.50 4.70
C TYR A 366 13.32 -4.58 4.19
N THR A 367 13.75 -5.83 4.35
CA THR A 367 13.00 -7.03 3.97
C THR A 367 12.71 -7.86 5.20
N LEU A 368 11.42 -8.11 5.49
CA LEU A 368 10.96 -9.01 6.54
C LEU A 368 10.50 -10.31 5.90
N LEU A 369 11.18 -11.42 6.18
CA LEU A 369 10.75 -12.73 5.72
C LEU A 369 9.71 -13.34 6.67
N ASP A 370 8.81 -14.14 6.14
CA ASP A 370 7.67 -14.75 6.86
C ASP A 370 8.06 -15.50 8.13
N ARG A 371 9.29 -16.03 8.21
CA ARG A 371 9.83 -16.74 9.36
C ARG A 371 10.61 -15.85 10.34
N GLY A 372 10.41 -14.53 10.29
CA GLY A 372 11.01 -13.60 11.24
C GLY A 372 12.49 -13.33 11.05
N PHE A 373 12.95 -13.26 9.79
CA PHE A 373 14.27 -12.73 9.46
C PHE A 373 14.14 -11.34 8.87
N LEU A 374 14.91 -10.41 9.41
CA LEU A 374 15.07 -9.08 8.85
C LEU A 374 16.40 -9.00 8.08
N LEU A 375 16.36 -8.38 6.89
CA LEU A 375 17.53 -8.06 6.07
C LEU A 375 17.53 -6.56 5.77
N CYS A 376 18.71 -6.00 5.55
CA CYS A 376 18.88 -4.59 5.22
C CYS A 376 19.84 -4.41 4.05
N HIS A 377 19.45 -3.60 3.10
CA HIS A 377 20.24 -3.26 1.91
C HIS A 377 20.23 -1.74 1.71
N ASP A 378 21.24 -1.21 1.03
CA ASP A 378 21.21 0.16 0.56
C ASP A 378 20.12 0.29 -0.52
N ALA A 379 19.20 1.23 -0.34
CA ALA A 379 18.03 1.32 -1.21
C ALA A 379 18.37 1.76 -2.65
N ARG A 380 19.43 2.54 -2.86
CA ARG A 380 19.80 3.04 -4.19
C ARG A 380 20.65 2.06 -5.00
N THR A 381 21.41 1.22 -4.31
CA THR A 381 22.41 0.35 -4.96
C THR A 381 22.13 -1.14 -4.81
N GLY A 382 21.20 -1.53 -3.93
CA GLY A 382 20.95 -2.93 -3.60
C GLY A 382 22.07 -3.61 -2.81
N LYS A 383 23.14 -2.87 -2.40
CA LYS A 383 24.24 -3.44 -1.63
C LYS A 383 23.77 -3.88 -0.26
N GLN A 384 24.10 -5.12 0.12
CA GLN A 384 23.79 -5.63 1.45
C GLN A 384 24.49 -4.83 2.55
N ILE A 385 23.72 -4.39 3.54
CA ILE A 385 24.19 -3.76 4.77
C ILE A 385 24.35 -4.83 5.83
N TYR A 386 23.27 -5.58 6.13
CA TYR A 386 23.34 -6.80 6.89
C TYR A 386 22.43 -7.88 6.27
N GLY A 387 22.88 -9.15 6.39
CA GLY A 387 22.13 -10.31 5.94
C GLY A 387 21.01 -10.70 6.91
N ARG A 388 20.61 -11.96 6.89
CA ARG A 388 19.52 -12.47 7.72
C ARG A 388 19.81 -12.32 9.21
N GLN A 389 19.04 -11.47 9.88
CA GLN A 389 19.03 -11.34 11.33
C GLN A 389 17.71 -11.89 11.86
N ARG A 390 17.77 -12.83 12.79
CA ARG A 390 16.57 -13.44 13.36
C ARG A 390 16.01 -12.57 14.49
N LEU A 391 14.71 -12.29 14.44
CA LEU A 391 14.00 -11.53 15.47
C LEU A 391 13.78 -12.35 16.73
N THR A 392 13.28 -13.59 16.58
CA THR A 392 13.00 -14.51 17.66
C THR A 392 12.90 -15.95 17.12
N MET A 393 13.01 -16.92 18.02
CA MET A 393 12.71 -18.33 17.72
C MET A 393 11.24 -18.68 17.97
N ASP A 394 10.57 -17.88 18.82
CA ASP A 394 9.24 -18.15 19.35
C ASP A 394 8.20 -17.30 18.62
N THR A 395 8.02 -17.53 17.30
CA THR A 395 6.97 -16.84 16.51
C THR A 395 6.37 -17.79 15.48
N SER A 396 5.07 -17.67 15.31
CA SER A 396 4.30 -18.42 14.32
C SER A 396 4.51 -17.94 12.89
N GLY A 397 4.78 -16.64 12.69
CA GLY A 397 5.02 -16.07 11.38
C GLY A 397 4.80 -14.55 11.31
N PHE A 398 5.03 -13.99 10.11
CA PHE A 398 4.82 -12.58 9.80
C PHE A 398 4.07 -12.44 8.48
N THR A 399 2.90 -11.81 8.52
CA THR A 399 2.07 -11.55 7.34
C THR A 399 1.85 -10.04 7.14
N ALA A 400 1.63 -9.28 8.23
CA ALA A 400 1.54 -7.83 8.16
C ALA A 400 2.84 -7.21 7.64
N SER A 401 2.73 -6.22 6.77
CA SER A 401 3.90 -5.49 6.27
C SER A 401 4.51 -4.61 7.34
N PRO A 402 5.84 -4.47 7.40
CA PRO A 402 6.51 -3.58 8.34
C PRO A 402 6.18 -2.11 8.08
N TRP A 403 6.34 -1.29 9.13
CA TRP A 403 6.22 0.16 9.06
C TRP A 403 7.36 0.84 9.83
N ALA A 404 7.55 2.15 9.62
CA ALA A 404 8.68 2.86 10.20
C ALA A 404 8.39 4.32 10.53
N TYR A 405 8.90 4.77 11.68
CA TYR A 405 8.98 6.16 12.13
C TYR A 405 9.98 6.29 13.30
N ASN A 406 10.39 7.51 13.63
CA ASN A 406 11.23 7.86 14.79
C ASN A 406 12.49 7.00 14.89
N GLY A 407 13.16 6.74 13.75
CA GLY A 407 14.38 5.95 13.70
C GLY A 407 14.17 4.46 13.99
N LYS A 408 12.96 3.93 13.89
CA LYS A 408 12.59 2.54 14.22
C LYS A 408 11.82 1.87 13.11
N ILE A 409 11.99 0.55 13.01
CA ILE A 409 11.21 -0.36 12.16
C ILE A 409 10.36 -1.23 13.07
N PHE A 410 9.08 -1.36 12.77
CA PHE A 410 8.11 -2.14 13.53
C PHE A 410 7.69 -3.37 12.72
N LEU A 411 7.72 -4.53 13.34
CA LEU A 411 7.58 -5.83 12.70
C LEU A 411 6.54 -6.64 13.48
N LEU A 412 5.31 -6.74 12.95
CA LEU A 412 4.16 -7.34 13.61
C LEU A 412 4.06 -8.82 13.27
N SER A 413 4.16 -9.68 14.27
CA SER A 413 3.98 -11.14 14.15
C SER A 413 2.51 -11.54 14.19
N GLU A 414 2.22 -12.72 13.72
CA GLU A 414 0.88 -13.33 13.77
C GLU A 414 0.43 -13.66 15.20
N ASP A 415 1.36 -13.72 16.16
CA ASP A 415 1.08 -13.94 17.57
C ASP A 415 0.62 -12.66 18.32
N GLY A 416 0.62 -11.51 17.63
CA GLY A 416 0.29 -10.20 18.21
C GLY A 416 1.47 -9.42 18.74
N ASP A 417 2.68 -9.98 18.65
CA ASP A 417 3.93 -9.33 19.04
C ASP A 417 4.44 -8.37 17.96
N THR A 418 4.78 -7.16 18.36
CA THR A 418 5.45 -6.18 17.48
C THR A 418 6.88 -6.00 17.96
N PHE A 419 7.84 -6.50 17.19
CA PHE A 419 9.26 -6.26 17.43
C PHE A 419 9.65 -4.88 16.94
N VAL A 420 10.38 -4.13 17.75
CA VAL A 420 10.87 -2.79 17.45
C VAL A 420 12.36 -2.86 17.21
N VAL A 421 12.80 -2.58 15.99
CA VAL A 421 14.21 -2.63 15.59
C VAL A 421 14.70 -1.21 15.30
N GLN A 422 15.89 -0.88 15.77
CA GLN A 422 16.56 0.37 15.43
C GLN A 422 16.82 0.41 13.93
N ALA A 423 16.41 1.48 13.26
CA ALA A 423 16.76 1.69 11.86
C ALA A 423 18.23 2.09 11.71
N GLY A 424 18.88 1.63 10.63
CA GLY A 424 20.27 1.96 10.37
C GLY A 424 21.10 0.75 9.95
N PRO A 425 22.44 0.89 9.96
CA PRO A 425 23.35 -0.14 9.45
C PRO A 425 23.53 -1.31 10.43
N ASP A 426 23.18 -1.14 11.70
CA ASP A 426 23.37 -2.15 12.73
C ASP A 426 22.03 -2.74 13.14
N PHE A 427 21.93 -4.06 13.15
CA PHE A 427 20.73 -4.75 13.64
C PHE A 427 20.68 -4.72 15.17
N LYS A 428 19.63 -4.10 15.72
CA LYS A 428 19.38 -4.07 17.16
C LYS A 428 17.88 -4.06 17.44
N ILE A 429 17.38 -5.05 18.15
CA ILE A 429 16.03 -5.05 18.71
C ILE A 429 16.06 -4.12 19.93
N VAL A 430 15.20 -3.10 19.94
CA VAL A 430 15.15 -2.07 21.00
C VAL A 430 13.86 -2.14 21.81
N GLY A 431 12.91 -2.97 21.42
CA GLY A 431 11.65 -3.16 22.14
C GLY A 431 10.80 -4.28 21.56
N LYS A 432 9.77 -4.63 22.31
CA LYS A 432 8.72 -5.57 21.92
C LYS A 432 7.41 -5.11 22.57
N ASN A 433 6.34 -5.02 21.79
CA ASN A 433 4.98 -4.69 22.22
C ASN A 433 4.09 -5.89 21.93
N SER A 434 2.99 -6.06 22.66
CA SER A 434 2.09 -7.19 22.42
C SER A 434 0.62 -6.79 22.55
N LEU A 435 -0.20 -7.36 21.65
CA LEU A 435 -1.64 -7.46 21.76
C LEU A 435 -1.99 -8.94 21.69
N ASP A 436 -2.73 -9.45 22.66
CA ASP A 436 -3.01 -10.89 22.82
C ASP A 436 -4.05 -11.40 21.78
N GLN A 437 -3.88 -11.06 20.52
CA GLN A 437 -4.74 -11.50 19.42
C GLN A 437 -3.98 -11.49 18.10
N MET A 438 -4.29 -12.46 17.24
CA MET A 438 -3.73 -12.57 15.90
C MET A 438 -4.04 -11.35 15.02
N PRO A 439 -3.02 -10.61 14.53
CA PRO A 439 -3.16 -9.58 13.51
C PRO A 439 -2.55 -10.05 12.19
N LEU A 440 -3.24 -9.83 11.07
CA LEU A 440 -2.62 -9.99 9.74
C LEU A 440 -2.65 -8.68 8.94
N ALA A 441 -3.50 -7.73 9.34
CA ALA A 441 -3.63 -6.43 8.70
C ALA A 441 -2.45 -5.51 9.07
N THR A 442 -1.94 -4.79 8.08
CA THR A 442 -0.96 -3.70 8.32
C THR A 442 -1.69 -2.50 8.94
N PRO A 443 -1.18 -1.88 10.02
CA PRO A 443 -1.86 -0.77 10.67
C PRO A 443 -1.86 0.51 9.83
N ALA A 444 -2.82 1.40 10.11
CA ALA A 444 -2.77 2.80 9.70
C ALA A 444 -2.04 3.63 10.76
N ILE A 445 -1.28 4.65 10.32
CA ILE A 445 -0.41 5.45 11.19
C ILE A 445 -0.59 6.91 10.86
N LEU A 446 -1.19 7.66 11.78
CA LEU A 446 -1.48 9.08 11.55
C LEU A 446 -1.81 9.79 12.87
N ARG A 447 -1.59 11.08 12.91
CA ARG A 447 -2.02 11.96 14.00
C ARG A 447 -1.67 11.41 15.39
N GLY A 448 -0.38 11.04 15.57
CA GLY A 448 0.13 10.48 16.83
C GLY A 448 -0.45 9.13 17.23
N SER A 449 -1.10 8.39 16.31
CA SER A 449 -1.80 7.15 16.60
C SER A 449 -1.46 6.03 15.63
N LEU A 450 -1.54 4.79 16.10
CA LEU A 450 -1.68 3.57 15.30
C LEU A 450 -3.13 3.12 15.36
N ILE A 451 -3.72 2.80 14.21
CA ILE A 451 -5.00 2.09 14.12
C ILE A 451 -4.69 0.66 13.71
N MET A 452 -4.80 -0.26 14.63
CA MET A 452 -4.38 -1.66 14.45
C MET A 452 -5.58 -2.60 14.52
N ARG A 453 -5.72 -3.43 13.48
CA ARG A 453 -6.75 -4.47 13.42
C ARG A 453 -6.17 -5.80 13.83
N THR A 454 -6.85 -6.47 14.75
CA THR A 454 -6.66 -7.88 15.10
C THR A 454 -7.84 -8.71 14.58
N GLN A 455 -7.84 -9.99 14.86
CA GLN A 455 -8.88 -10.93 14.45
C GLN A 455 -10.31 -10.48 14.81
N SER A 456 -10.51 -9.91 15.99
CA SER A 456 -11.85 -9.53 16.48
C SER A 456 -11.97 -8.09 16.98
N ASN A 457 -10.88 -7.32 16.96
CA ASN A 457 -10.91 -5.95 17.46
C ASN A 457 -10.17 -4.97 16.57
N LEU A 458 -10.55 -3.72 16.68
CA LEU A 458 -9.79 -2.57 16.20
C LEU A 458 -9.30 -1.78 17.42
N TYR A 459 -8.04 -1.38 17.39
CA TYR A 459 -7.40 -0.60 18.45
C TYR A 459 -6.97 0.77 17.91
N ARG A 460 -7.14 1.81 18.71
CA ARG A 460 -6.38 3.04 18.58
C ARG A 460 -5.34 3.08 19.69
N ILE A 461 -4.08 3.13 19.29
CA ILE A 461 -2.92 3.15 20.16
C ILE A 461 -2.26 4.53 20.02
N ALA A 462 -2.12 5.28 21.10
CA ALA A 462 -1.46 6.58 21.11
C ALA A 462 -0.83 6.81 22.48
N ARG A 463 0.21 7.64 22.54
CA ARG A 463 0.81 8.03 23.82
C ARG A 463 -0.25 8.67 24.69
N GLN A 464 -0.47 8.10 25.86
CA GLN A 464 -1.25 8.73 26.92
C GLN A 464 -0.25 9.50 27.80
N GLY A 465 -0.52 10.80 28.03
CA GLY A 465 0.25 11.58 28.98
C GLY A 465 0.19 10.95 30.39
N PRO A 466 1.11 11.29 31.30
CA PRO A 466 1.03 10.81 32.67
C PRO A 466 -0.35 11.16 33.23
N ARG A 467 -1.04 10.11 33.74
CA ARG A 467 -2.32 10.26 34.44
C ARG A 467 -2.14 10.97 35.75
#